data_0ef70d396ebdc7bd2ed1183e2918f0ac
#
_entry.id   0ef70d396ebdc7bd2ed1183e2918f0ac
#
_cell.length_a   1.000
_cell.length_b   1.000
_cell.length_c   1.000
_cell.angle_alpha   90.00
_cell.angle_beta   90.00
_cell.angle_gamma   90.00
#
_symmetry.space_group_name_H-M   'P 1'
#
loop_
_entity.id
_entity.type
_entity.pdbx_description
1 polymer ?
#
loop_
_entity_poly.entity_id
_entity_poly.type
_entity_poly.pdbx_seq_one_letter_code
_entity_poly.pdbx_strand_id
1 'polypeptide(L)'
;MDKWVKQVSKISEDISQKIDEVAKPLTGEAEQKWYQLSKDRGEPMSQKIKSQVSVAFMQVATNFTPVVLFQALTVIVLTFFFLTHGQSLYRNVVATLPTFRHRRIFVTIGKSIQSDVSYYVLIISVINTGLGLSVAGALYLLGVEDALLWGAFAGIFNFVPYLGLFVVGVIITGVGFIQFGDNWQALYPVMAFLFLNGIESQVVTPTVLGQRFQINPLIVILWLFVFGWLLGVVGMILAVPILVSCKIASAHVPSLRNCQKLLS
;
A
#
# COMPACT_ATOMS: atom_id res chain seq x y z
N MET A 1 -20.40 -7.14 -10.91
CA MET A 1 -20.54 -5.72 -10.56
C MET A 1 -21.93 -5.37 -9.99
N ASP A 2 -23.00 -5.91 -10.53
CA ASP A 2 -24.37 -5.55 -10.07
C ASP A 2 -24.73 -5.98 -8.62
N LYS A 3 -24.16 -7.07 -8.12
CA LYS A 3 -24.41 -7.52 -6.73
C LYS A 3 -23.83 -6.56 -5.69
N TRP A 4 -22.61 -6.07 -5.93
CA TRP A 4 -21.95 -5.11 -5.03
C TRP A 4 -22.68 -3.77 -4.95
N VAL A 5 -23.16 -3.27 -6.09
CA VAL A 5 -23.96 -2.03 -6.14
C VAL A 5 -25.27 -2.18 -5.36
N LYS A 6 -25.95 -3.32 -5.47
CA LYS A 6 -27.18 -3.59 -4.71
C LYS A 6 -26.92 -3.74 -3.21
N GLN A 7 -25.80 -4.32 -2.83
CA GLN A 7 -25.45 -4.54 -1.42
C GLN A 7 -25.02 -3.24 -0.72
N VAL A 8 -24.24 -2.40 -1.40
CA VAL A 8 -23.91 -1.04 -0.93
C VAL A 8 -25.16 -0.18 -0.80
N SER A 9 -26.12 -0.32 -1.72
CA SER A 9 -27.41 0.36 -1.64
C SER A 9 -28.22 -0.08 -0.41
N LYS A 10 -28.24 -1.38 -0.09
CA LYS A 10 -28.95 -1.93 1.06
C LYS A 10 -28.33 -1.49 2.40
N ILE A 11 -26.97 -1.47 2.46
CA ILE A 11 -26.25 -0.96 3.64
C ILE A 11 -26.49 0.54 3.82
N SER A 12 -26.53 1.32 2.73
CA SER A 12 -26.82 2.75 2.82
C SER A 12 -28.27 3.02 3.30
N GLU A 13 -29.22 2.15 2.95
CA GLU A 13 -30.59 2.22 3.43
C GLU A 13 -30.70 1.85 4.92
N ASP A 14 -29.96 0.81 5.34
CA ASP A 14 -29.93 0.34 6.74
C ASP A 14 -29.24 1.38 7.67
N ILE A 15 -28.14 1.99 7.20
CA ILE A 15 -27.47 3.08 7.90
C ILE A 15 -28.39 4.32 7.98
N SER A 16 -29.08 4.66 6.91
CA SER A 16 -30.05 5.77 6.94
C SER A 16 -31.18 5.52 7.94
N GLN A 17 -31.73 4.31 8.01
CA GLN A 17 -32.75 3.96 8.99
C GLN A 17 -32.23 4.02 10.42
N LYS A 18 -31.04 3.50 10.69
CA LYS A 18 -30.41 3.58 12.03
C LYS A 18 -30.04 5.02 12.43
N ILE A 19 -29.60 5.85 11.49
CA ILE A 19 -29.36 7.29 11.75
C ILE A 19 -30.68 8.00 12.06
N ASP A 20 -31.73 7.72 11.34
CA ASP A 20 -33.07 8.30 11.60
C ASP A 20 -33.64 7.84 12.95
N GLU A 21 -33.38 6.61 13.35
CA GLU A 21 -33.83 6.05 14.64
C GLU A 21 -33.05 6.65 15.83
N VAL A 22 -31.76 6.94 15.66
CA VAL A 22 -30.90 7.57 16.68
C VAL A 22 -31.09 9.10 16.73
N ALA A 23 -31.42 9.74 15.62
CA ALA A 23 -31.66 11.18 15.53
C ALA A 23 -33.04 11.61 16.11
N LYS A 24 -34.01 10.70 16.09
CA LYS A 24 -35.39 10.97 16.57
C LYS A 24 -35.52 11.57 17.98
N PRO A 25 -34.71 11.24 19.00
CA PRO A 25 -34.85 11.78 20.33
C PRO A 25 -34.13 13.11 20.60
N LEU A 26 -33.31 13.64 19.67
CA LEU A 26 -32.40 14.74 19.99
C LEU A 26 -32.80 16.13 19.45
N THR A 27 -33.89 16.26 18.67
CA THR A 27 -34.16 17.53 17.97
C THR A 27 -35.63 17.88 17.85
N GLY A 28 -36.15 18.74 18.74
CA GLY A 28 -37.58 19.14 18.72
C GLY A 28 -37.97 20.22 17.71
N GLU A 29 -37.20 21.28 17.51
CA GLU A 29 -37.58 22.39 16.61
C GLU A 29 -36.69 22.58 15.38
N ALA A 30 -35.45 22.20 15.47
CA ALA A 30 -34.52 22.24 14.33
C ALA A 30 -34.88 21.19 13.26
N GLU A 31 -35.43 20.06 13.68
CA GLU A 31 -35.81 18.93 12.84
C GLU A 31 -37.03 19.22 11.95
N GLN A 32 -38.05 19.92 12.48
CA GLN A 32 -39.18 20.34 11.66
C GLN A 32 -38.77 21.29 10.54
N LYS A 33 -37.79 22.16 10.79
CA LYS A 33 -37.28 23.09 9.79
C LYS A 33 -36.40 22.38 8.73
N TRP A 34 -35.64 21.38 9.15
CA TRP A 34 -34.88 20.52 8.22
C TRP A 34 -35.79 19.58 7.42
N TYR A 35 -36.84 19.05 8.03
CA TYR A 35 -37.81 18.18 7.37
C TYR A 35 -38.61 18.94 6.30
N GLN A 36 -38.97 20.17 6.57
CA GLN A 36 -39.65 21.06 5.60
C GLN A 36 -38.72 21.44 4.44
N LEU A 37 -37.45 21.73 4.73
CA LEU A 37 -36.44 22.07 3.71
C LEU A 37 -36.01 20.84 2.85
N SER A 38 -36.14 19.63 3.38
CA SER A 38 -35.86 18.40 2.62
C SER A 38 -37.02 17.95 1.78
N LYS A 39 -38.26 18.24 2.22
CA LYS A 39 -39.49 17.91 1.50
C LYS A 39 -39.69 18.75 0.25
N ASP A 40 -39.25 19.99 0.27
CA ASP A 40 -39.30 20.91 -0.91
C ASP A 40 -38.30 20.56 -2.02
N ARG A 41 -37.36 19.67 -1.79
CA ARG A 41 -36.36 19.22 -2.80
C ARG A 41 -36.56 17.82 -3.36
N GLY A 42 -37.66 17.14 -3.06
CA GLY A 42 -38.17 15.97 -3.79
C GLY A 42 -37.28 14.79 -4.14
N GLU A 43 -35.98 14.75 -3.68
CA GLU A 43 -35.09 13.64 -3.98
C GLU A 43 -34.71 12.86 -2.72
N PRO A 44 -34.86 11.52 -2.73
CA PRO A 44 -34.47 10.69 -1.61
C PRO A 44 -32.96 10.80 -1.35
N MET A 45 -32.58 10.89 -0.07
CA MET A 45 -31.18 11.08 0.39
C MET A 45 -30.21 10.06 -0.22
N SER A 46 -30.68 8.85 -0.51
CA SER A 46 -29.93 7.80 -1.22
C SER A 46 -29.55 8.18 -2.65
N GLN A 47 -30.39 8.95 -3.37
CA GLN A 47 -30.02 9.44 -4.71
C GLN A 47 -29.03 10.59 -4.65
N LYS A 48 -29.12 11.49 -3.65
CA LYS A 48 -28.14 12.55 -3.42
C LYS A 48 -26.76 11.99 -3.07
N ILE A 49 -26.72 10.98 -2.19
CA ILE A 49 -25.44 10.31 -1.84
C ILE A 49 -24.88 9.60 -3.07
N LYS A 50 -25.70 8.88 -3.82
CA LYS A 50 -25.25 8.21 -5.06
C LYS A 50 -24.74 9.21 -6.10
N SER A 51 -25.42 10.32 -6.32
CA SER A 51 -24.98 11.35 -7.27
C SER A 51 -23.71 12.05 -6.79
N GLN A 52 -23.61 12.40 -5.51
CA GLN A 52 -22.37 13.00 -4.96
C GLN A 52 -21.18 12.05 -4.99
N VAL A 53 -21.39 10.77 -4.63
CA VAL A 53 -20.32 9.76 -4.72
C VAL A 53 -19.92 9.49 -6.16
N SER A 54 -20.88 9.40 -7.10
CA SER A 54 -20.54 9.20 -8.52
C SER A 54 -19.85 10.42 -9.13
N VAL A 55 -20.28 11.63 -8.79
CA VAL A 55 -19.62 12.87 -9.26
C VAL A 55 -18.22 13.01 -8.63
N ALA A 56 -18.07 12.74 -7.33
CA ALA A 56 -16.78 12.73 -6.67
C ALA A 56 -15.85 11.67 -7.27
N PHE A 57 -16.36 10.47 -7.54
CA PHE A 57 -15.59 9.40 -8.20
C PHE A 57 -15.20 9.80 -9.63
N MET A 58 -16.13 10.37 -10.40
CA MET A 58 -15.83 10.88 -11.74
C MET A 58 -14.80 12.02 -11.72
N GLN A 59 -14.91 12.97 -10.78
CA GLN A 59 -13.93 14.05 -10.62
C GLN A 59 -12.55 13.52 -10.21
N VAL A 60 -12.51 12.58 -9.29
CA VAL A 60 -11.27 11.88 -8.92
C VAL A 60 -10.72 11.17 -10.15
N ALA A 61 -11.50 10.36 -10.86
CA ALA A 61 -11.06 9.64 -12.04
C ALA A 61 -10.54 10.58 -13.15
N THR A 62 -11.28 11.65 -13.48
CA THR A 62 -10.89 12.59 -14.53
C THR A 62 -9.66 13.42 -14.17
N ASN A 63 -9.47 13.77 -12.92
CA ASN A 63 -8.31 14.53 -12.46
C ASN A 63 -7.06 13.65 -12.26
N PHE A 64 -7.24 12.42 -11.77
CA PHE A 64 -6.12 11.51 -11.54
C PHE A 64 -5.61 10.85 -12.82
N THR A 65 -6.49 10.52 -13.78
CA THR A 65 -6.09 9.79 -15.00
C THR A 65 -5.00 10.50 -15.79
N PRO A 66 -5.08 11.80 -16.15
CA PRO A 66 -4.04 12.47 -16.90
C PRO A 66 -2.73 12.61 -16.10
N VAL A 67 -2.81 12.82 -14.79
CA VAL A 67 -1.64 12.92 -13.92
C VAL A 67 -0.93 11.56 -13.82
N VAL A 68 -1.67 10.48 -13.62
CA VAL A 68 -1.12 9.11 -13.55
C VAL A 68 -0.52 8.70 -14.88
N LEU A 69 -1.19 8.99 -16.01
CA LEU A 69 -0.65 8.71 -17.34
C LEU A 69 0.64 9.49 -17.62
N PHE A 70 0.69 10.78 -17.27
CA PHE A 70 1.89 11.59 -17.42
C PHE A 70 3.03 11.07 -16.54
N GLN A 71 2.75 10.71 -15.29
CA GLN A 71 3.74 10.10 -14.39
C GLN A 71 4.23 8.75 -14.93
N ALA A 72 3.34 7.88 -15.40
CA ALA A 72 3.72 6.60 -15.99
C ALA A 72 4.60 6.78 -17.22
N LEU A 73 4.22 7.70 -18.13
CA LEU A 73 5.03 8.03 -19.30
C LEU A 73 6.42 8.56 -18.89
N THR A 74 6.47 9.46 -17.92
CA THR A 74 7.73 10.02 -17.40
C THR A 74 8.63 8.90 -16.84
N VAL A 75 8.06 7.98 -16.04
CA VAL A 75 8.79 6.82 -15.50
C VAL A 75 9.33 5.93 -16.64
N ILE A 76 8.51 5.62 -17.64
CA ILE A 76 8.92 4.79 -18.79
C ILE A 76 10.07 5.47 -19.55
N VAL A 77 9.94 6.74 -19.86
CA VAL A 77 10.95 7.52 -20.59
C VAL A 77 12.25 7.59 -19.79
N LEU A 78 12.18 7.95 -18.49
CA LEU A 78 13.37 8.00 -17.63
C LEU A 78 14.03 6.63 -17.50
N THR A 79 13.26 5.57 -17.32
CA THR A 79 13.79 4.20 -17.26
C THR A 79 14.51 3.83 -18.55
N PHE A 80 13.94 4.13 -19.70
CA PHE A 80 14.58 3.92 -21.00
C PHE A 80 15.91 4.68 -21.10
N PHE A 81 15.94 5.96 -20.72
CA PHE A 81 17.17 6.75 -20.73
C PHE A 81 18.23 6.22 -19.74
N PHE A 82 17.82 5.80 -18.55
CA PHE A 82 18.74 5.20 -17.59
C PHE A 82 19.29 3.84 -18.06
N LEU A 83 18.48 3.03 -18.72
CA LEU A 83 18.95 1.76 -19.28
C LEU A 83 19.95 1.96 -20.43
N THR A 84 19.72 2.95 -21.29
CA THR A 84 20.58 3.20 -22.45
C THR A 84 21.86 3.99 -22.11
N HIS A 85 21.74 5.00 -21.24
CA HIS A 85 22.83 5.94 -20.95
C HIS A 85 23.42 5.79 -19.53
N GLY A 86 22.78 5.03 -18.66
CA GLY A 86 23.17 4.91 -17.24
C GLY A 86 24.60 4.40 -17.06
N GLN A 87 25.04 3.45 -17.90
CA GLN A 87 26.43 2.97 -17.84
C GLN A 87 27.46 4.04 -18.22
N SER A 88 27.15 4.86 -19.22
CA SER A 88 28.02 5.97 -19.62
C SER A 88 28.11 7.02 -18.52
N LEU A 89 26.95 7.39 -17.94
CA LEU A 89 26.87 8.32 -16.81
C LEU A 89 27.67 7.80 -15.61
N TYR A 90 27.50 6.51 -15.26
CA TYR A 90 28.23 5.87 -14.18
C TYR A 90 29.76 5.91 -14.40
N ARG A 91 30.23 5.59 -15.62
CA ARG A 91 31.67 5.66 -15.97
C ARG A 91 32.23 7.08 -15.85
N ASN A 92 31.46 8.08 -16.30
CA ASN A 92 31.86 9.49 -16.20
C ASN A 92 31.97 9.92 -14.74
N VAL A 93 30.99 9.56 -13.89
CA VAL A 93 31.05 9.84 -12.45
C VAL A 93 32.28 9.17 -11.79
N VAL A 94 32.55 7.92 -12.11
CA VAL A 94 33.75 7.24 -11.62
C VAL A 94 35.03 7.94 -12.09
N ALA A 95 35.08 8.44 -13.32
CA ALA A 95 36.25 9.13 -13.89
C ALA A 95 36.56 10.46 -13.19
N THR A 96 35.57 11.15 -12.65
CA THR A 96 35.76 12.43 -11.91
C THR A 96 36.39 12.22 -10.52
N LEU A 97 36.42 11.01 -9.99
CA LEU A 97 37.00 10.74 -8.67
C LEU A 97 38.52 10.84 -8.70
N PRO A 98 39.15 11.59 -7.77
CA PRO A 98 40.56 11.99 -7.87
C PRO A 98 41.56 10.84 -7.63
N THR A 99 41.16 9.82 -6.84
CA THR A 99 42.10 8.77 -6.41
C THR A 99 41.60 7.37 -6.80
N PHE A 100 42.54 6.50 -7.22
CA PHE A 100 42.24 5.10 -7.54
C PHE A 100 41.50 4.36 -6.43
N ARG A 101 41.85 4.67 -5.17
CA ARG A 101 41.19 4.10 -3.98
C ARG A 101 39.71 4.48 -3.91
N HIS A 102 39.38 5.76 -4.16
CA HIS A 102 37.99 6.23 -4.17
C HIS A 102 37.21 5.60 -5.33
N ARG A 103 37.79 5.50 -6.52
CA ARG A 103 37.17 4.83 -7.67
C ARG A 103 36.84 3.37 -7.35
N ARG A 104 37.75 2.63 -6.77
CA ARG A 104 37.56 1.22 -6.39
C ARG A 104 36.44 1.07 -5.36
N ILE A 105 36.45 1.89 -4.31
CA ILE A 105 35.39 1.88 -3.27
C ILE A 105 34.03 2.18 -3.89
N PHE A 106 33.95 3.23 -4.71
CA PHE A 106 32.68 3.64 -5.35
C PHE A 106 32.13 2.53 -6.26
N VAL A 107 32.98 1.90 -7.08
CA VAL A 107 32.56 0.77 -7.94
C VAL A 107 32.13 -0.43 -7.11
N THR A 108 32.83 -0.73 -6.02
CA THR A 108 32.45 -1.85 -5.13
C THR A 108 31.10 -1.60 -4.47
N ILE A 109 30.87 -0.41 -3.93
CA ILE A 109 29.60 -0.01 -3.33
C ILE A 109 28.48 -0.11 -4.36
N GLY A 110 28.67 0.45 -5.57
CA GLY A 110 27.67 0.41 -6.63
C GLY A 110 27.26 -1.02 -7.01
N LYS A 111 28.25 -1.91 -7.17
CA LYS A 111 27.98 -3.33 -7.46
C LYS A 111 27.26 -4.03 -6.30
N SER A 112 27.67 -3.77 -5.06
CA SER A 112 27.01 -4.34 -3.89
C SER A 112 25.57 -3.86 -3.78
N ILE A 113 25.31 -2.56 -3.94
CA ILE A 113 23.94 -2.00 -3.92
C ILE A 113 23.11 -2.65 -5.04
N GLN A 114 23.61 -2.69 -6.27
CA GLN A 114 22.90 -3.28 -7.39
C GLN A 114 22.53 -4.75 -7.12
N SER A 115 23.49 -5.55 -6.67
CA SER A 115 23.26 -6.97 -6.38
C SER A 115 22.28 -7.16 -5.24
N ASP A 116 22.48 -6.47 -4.12
CA ASP A 116 21.69 -6.67 -2.91
C ASP A 116 20.27 -6.11 -3.04
N VAL A 117 20.09 -4.95 -3.69
CA VAL A 117 18.77 -4.39 -3.95
C VAL A 117 18.00 -5.24 -4.96
N SER A 118 18.66 -5.71 -6.04
CA SER A 118 18.01 -6.61 -7.00
C SER A 118 17.57 -7.91 -6.35
N TYR A 119 18.44 -8.50 -5.52
CA TYR A 119 18.11 -9.69 -4.74
C TYR A 119 16.94 -9.45 -3.79
N TYR A 120 16.98 -8.34 -3.02
CA TYR A 120 15.90 -7.96 -2.11
C TYR A 120 14.56 -7.82 -2.84
N VAL A 121 14.53 -7.02 -3.93
CA VAL A 121 13.29 -6.77 -4.69
C VAL A 121 12.74 -8.07 -5.28
N LEU A 122 13.60 -8.93 -5.83
CA LEU A 122 13.19 -10.22 -6.38
C LEU A 122 12.59 -11.11 -5.30
N ILE A 123 13.27 -11.27 -4.17
CA ILE A 123 12.80 -12.13 -3.07
C ILE A 123 11.50 -11.62 -2.49
N ILE A 124 11.41 -10.31 -2.21
CA ILE A 124 10.17 -9.72 -1.66
C ILE A 124 9.00 -9.85 -2.65
N SER A 125 9.26 -9.74 -3.96
CA SER A 125 8.24 -9.95 -4.98
C SER A 125 7.73 -11.41 -5.00
N VAL A 126 8.63 -12.38 -4.85
CA VAL A 126 8.25 -13.80 -4.75
C VAL A 126 7.45 -14.07 -3.48
N ILE A 127 7.90 -13.55 -2.33
CA ILE A 127 7.20 -13.70 -1.04
C ILE A 127 5.80 -13.07 -1.12
N ASN A 128 5.70 -11.84 -1.62
CA ASN A 128 4.42 -11.13 -1.73
C ASN A 128 3.45 -11.80 -2.71
N THR A 129 3.97 -12.35 -3.81
CA THR A 129 3.16 -13.15 -4.75
C THR A 129 2.65 -14.42 -4.06
N GLY A 130 3.52 -15.11 -3.33
CA GLY A 130 3.15 -16.29 -2.55
C GLY A 130 2.10 -15.97 -1.47
N LEU A 131 2.27 -14.88 -0.74
CA LEU A 131 1.28 -14.41 0.25
C LEU A 131 -0.05 -14.10 -0.44
N GLY A 132 -0.04 -13.33 -1.53
CA GLY A 132 -1.24 -12.97 -2.28
C GLY A 132 -2.02 -14.19 -2.77
N LEU A 133 -1.33 -15.20 -3.33
CA LEU A 133 -1.94 -16.45 -3.76
C LEU A 133 -2.48 -17.27 -2.58
N SER A 134 -1.77 -17.30 -1.46
CA SER A 134 -2.20 -18.00 -0.25
C SER A 134 -3.45 -17.36 0.34
N VAL A 135 -3.49 -16.02 0.39
CA VAL A 135 -4.66 -15.25 0.83
C VAL A 135 -5.84 -15.47 -0.12
N ALA A 136 -5.63 -15.40 -1.44
CA ALA A 136 -6.66 -15.70 -2.43
C ALA A 136 -7.24 -17.10 -2.25
N GLY A 137 -6.39 -18.11 -2.06
CA GLY A 137 -6.81 -19.48 -1.80
C GLY A 137 -7.62 -19.63 -0.51
N ALA A 138 -7.17 -19.01 0.58
CA ALA A 138 -7.88 -19.04 1.86
C ALA A 138 -9.26 -18.34 1.76
N LEU A 139 -9.32 -17.18 1.14
CA LEU A 139 -10.58 -16.45 0.93
C LEU A 139 -11.53 -17.21 0.01
N TYR A 140 -11.01 -17.87 -1.02
CA TYR A 140 -11.81 -18.73 -1.90
C TYR A 140 -12.43 -19.90 -1.15
N LEU A 141 -11.65 -20.58 -0.27
CA LEU A 141 -12.15 -21.68 0.57
C LEU A 141 -13.21 -21.21 1.59
N LEU A 142 -13.12 -19.98 2.04
CA LEU A 142 -14.13 -19.34 2.90
C LEU A 142 -15.37 -18.88 2.15
N GLY A 143 -15.41 -19.01 0.82
CA GLY A 143 -16.52 -18.59 -0.02
C GLY A 143 -16.60 -17.07 -0.23
N VAL A 144 -15.49 -16.34 -0.06
CA VAL A 144 -15.44 -14.89 -0.31
C VAL A 144 -15.49 -14.63 -1.82
N GLU A 145 -16.41 -13.77 -2.25
CA GLU A 145 -16.51 -13.33 -3.64
C GLU A 145 -15.24 -12.54 -4.04
N ASP A 146 -14.81 -12.68 -5.30
CA ASP A 146 -13.61 -12.02 -5.83
C ASP A 146 -12.32 -12.28 -5.02
N ALA A 147 -12.17 -13.48 -4.44
CA ALA A 147 -11.03 -13.86 -3.60
C ALA A 147 -9.66 -13.58 -4.24
N LEU A 148 -9.53 -13.77 -5.57
CA LEU A 148 -8.30 -13.48 -6.31
C LEU A 148 -7.97 -11.97 -6.31
N LEU A 149 -8.97 -11.11 -6.41
CA LEU A 149 -8.80 -9.66 -6.34
C LEU A 149 -8.22 -9.27 -4.97
N TRP A 150 -8.84 -9.76 -3.88
CA TRP A 150 -8.40 -9.45 -2.52
C TRP A 150 -7.02 -10.02 -2.19
N GLY A 151 -6.72 -11.21 -2.70
CA GLY A 151 -5.38 -11.79 -2.61
C GLY A 151 -4.34 -10.97 -3.38
N ALA A 152 -4.64 -10.49 -4.58
CA ALA A 152 -3.77 -9.60 -5.33
C ALA A 152 -3.54 -8.27 -4.59
N PHE A 153 -4.59 -7.69 -4.00
CA PHE A 153 -4.46 -6.53 -3.12
C PHE A 153 -3.53 -6.81 -1.94
N ALA A 154 -3.69 -7.96 -1.26
CA ALA A 154 -2.81 -8.34 -0.15
C ALA A 154 -1.34 -8.41 -0.59
N GLY A 155 -1.04 -9.06 -1.71
CA GLY A 155 0.32 -9.16 -2.25
C GLY A 155 0.91 -7.81 -2.64
N ILE A 156 0.15 -6.94 -3.30
CA ILE A 156 0.62 -5.61 -3.75
C ILE A 156 0.86 -4.69 -2.55
N PHE A 157 -0.10 -4.60 -1.63
CA PHE A 157 0.03 -3.71 -0.48
C PHE A 157 1.09 -4.17 0.52
N ASN A 158 1.43 -5.47 0.54
CA ASN A 158 2.47 -6.00 1.42
C ASN A 158 3.90 -5.53 1.05
N PHE A 159 4.09 -4.87 -0.13
CA PHE A 159 5.34 -4.16 -0.43
C PHE A 159 5.62 -3.00 0.53
N VAL A 160 4.61 -2.46 1.18
CA VAL A 160 4.75 -1.40 2.19
C VAL A 160 4.57 -2.00 3.58
N PRO A 161 5.67 -2.26 4.33
CA PRO A 161 5.60 -2.89 5.65
C PRO A 161 4.67 -2.13 6.60
N TYR A 162 3.98 -2.85 7.49
CA TYR A 162 3.02 -2.34 8.48
C TYR A 162 1.77 -1.68 7.89
N LEU A 163 1.93 -0.77 6.93
CA LEU A 163 0.82 -0.03 6.33
C LEU A 163 -0.03 -0.96 5.46
N GLY A 164 0.62 -1.85 4.69
CA GLY A 164 -0.07 -2.85 3.88
C GLY A 164 -0.95 -3.77 4.73
N LEU A 165 -0.40 -4.29 5.83
CA LEU A 165 -1.15 -5.11 6.78
C LEU A 165 -2.41 -4.39 7.30
N PHE A 166 -2.27 -3.12 7.72
CA PHE A 166 -3.37 -2.34 8.27
C PHE A 166 -4.45 -2.05 7.22
N VAL A 167 -4.06 -1.54 6.05
CA VAL A 167 -5.01 -1.17 4.98
C VAL A 167 -5.76 -2.39 4.47
N VAL A 168 -5.05 -3.48 4.16
CA VAL A 168 -5.66 -4.71 3.66
C VAL A 168 -6.54 -5.35 4.74
N GLY A 169 -6.10 -5.34 6.00
CA GLY A 169 -6.89 -5.85 7.12
C GLY A 169 -8.22 -5.13 7.28
N VAL A 170 -8.24 -3.79 7.18
CA VAL A 170 -9.48 -2.98 7.21
C VAL A 170 -10.37 -3.32 6.01
N ILE A 171 -9.82 -3.40 4.82
CA ILE A 171 -10.59 -3.72 3.60
C ILE A 171 -11.20 -5.11 3.69
N ILE A 172 -10.42 -6.15 4.04
CA ILE A 172 -10.91 -7.53 4.14
C ILE A 172 -11.95 -7.65 5.26
N THR A 173 -11.81 -6.91 6.36
CA THR A 173 -12.84 -6.83 7.40
C THR A 173 -14.14 -6.27 6.84
N GLY A 174 -14.08 -5.17 6.11
CA GLY A 174 -15.25 -4.59 5.44
C GLY A 174 -15.91 -5.56 4.46
N VAL A 175 -15.13 -6.26 3.65
CA VAL A 175 -15.61 -7.30 2.73
C VAL A 175 -16.33 -8.43 3.49
N GLY A 176 -15.76 -8.88 4.60
CA GLY A 176 -16.38 -9.91 5.45
C GLY A 176 -17.74 -9.48 5.97
N PHE A 177 -17.87 -8.27 6.53
CA PHE A 177 -19.16 -7.75 7.00
C PHE A 177 -20.18 -7.51 5.88
N ILE A 178 -19.73 -7.05 4.72
CA ILE A 178 -20.61 -6.85 3.56
C ILE A 178 -21.17 -8.19 3.07
N GLN A 179 -20.37 -9.24 3.05
CA GLN A 179 -20.76 -10.53 2.47
C GLN A 179 -21.49 -11.44 3.45
N PHE A 180 -21.04 -11.50 4.71
CA PHE A 180 -21.58 -12.44 5.71
C PHE A 180 -22.50 -11.78 6.74
N GLY A 181 -22.67 -10.44 6.69
CA GLY A 181 -23.48 -9.69 7.63
C GLY A 181 -22.90 -9.63 9.04
N ASP A 182 -23.75 -9.38 10.06
CA ASP A 182 -23.33 -9.21 11.46
C ASP A 182 -23.09 -10.57 12.19
N ASN A 183 -22.63 -11.59 11.48
CA ASN A 183 -22.32 -12.90 12.02
C ASN A 183 -20.81 -13.07 12.29
N TRP A 184 -20.46 -13.98 13.17
CA TRP A 184 -19.05 -14.38 13.43
C TRP A 184 -18.27 -14.76 12.18
N GLN A 185 -18.97 -15.25 11.17
CA GLN A 185 -18.40 -15.61 9.87
C GLN A 185 -17.77 -14.40 9.15
N ALA A 186 -18.25 -13.18 9.42
CA ALA A 186 -17.68 -11.96 8.87
C ALA A 186 -16.20 -11.73 9.26
N LEU A 187 -15.76 -12.28 10.39
CA LEU A 187 -14.39 -12.14 10.87
C LEU A 187 -13.44 -13.23 10.32
N TYR A 188 -13.96 -14.32 9.73
CA TYR A 188 -13.09 -15.40 9.22
C TYR A 188 -12.12 -14.91 8.11
N PRO A 189 -12.54 -14.07 7.14
CA PRO A 189 -11.64 -13.57 6.11
C PRO A 189 -10.44 -12.81 6.67
N VAL A 190 -10.68 -11.89 7.62
CA VAL A 190 -9.59 -11.10 8.21
C VAL A 190 -8.71 -11.96 9.12
N MET A 191 -9.28 -12.92 9.85
CA MET A 191 -8.49 -13.85 10.68
C MET A 191 -7.56 -14.70 9.82
N ALA A 192 -8.04 -15.23 8.69
CA ALA A 192 -7.23 -15.96 7.73
C ALA A 192 -6.10 -15.11 7.16
N PHE A 193 -6.39 -13.87 6.76
CA PHE A 193 -5.40 -12.90 6.29
C PHE A 193 -4.33 -12.61 7.36
N LEU A 194 -4.73 -12.28 8.58
CA LEU A 194 -3.81 -11.98 9.68
C LEU A 194 -2.93 -13.19 10.02
N PHE A 195 -3.48 -14.38 10.00
CA PHE A 195 -2.74 -15.62 10.24
C PHE A 195 -1.68 -15.86 9.16
N LEU A 196 -2.05 -15.75 7.88
CA LEU A 196 -1.11 -15.94 6.77
C LEU A 196 -0.02 -14.86 6.74
N ASN A 197 -0.39 -13.60 6.98
CA ASN A 197 0.55 -12.50 7.08
C ASN A 197 1.48 -12.66 8.31
N GLY A 198 0.96 -13.18 9.42
CA GLY A 198 1.76 -13.52 10.59
C GLY A 198 2.81 -14.59 10.30
N ILE A 199 2.45 -15.66 9.58
CA ILE A 199 3.41 -16.69 9.14
C ILE A 199 4.45 -16.06 8.19
N GLU A 200 4.00 -15.27 7.23
CA GLU A 200 4.90 -14.59 6.29
C GLU A 200 5.92 -13.72 7.03
N SER A 201 5.48 -12.82 7.90
CA SER A 201 6.34 -11.86 8.58
C SER A 201 7.26 -12.46 9.62
N GLN A 202 6.83 -13.52 10.32
CA GLN A 202 7.60 -14.13 11.41
C GLN A 202 8.45 -15.34 10.98
N VAL A 203 8.06 -16.02 9.90
CA VAL A 203 8.72 -17.25 9.47
C VAL A 203 9.32 -17.09 8.08
N VAL A 204 8.50 -16.76 7.07
CA VAL A 204 8.95 -16.79 5.67
C VAL A 204 9.99 -15.70 5.40
N THR A 205 9.67 -14.47 5.72
CA THR A 205 10.57 -13.32 5.48
C THR A 205 11.91 -13.45 6.22
N PRO A 206 11.99 -13.77 7.54
CA PRO A 206 13.26 -13.95 8.21
C PRO A 206 14.06 -15.16 7.69
N THR A 207 13.38 -16.24 7.30
CA THR A 207 14.05 -17.45 6.80
C THR A 207 14.67 -17.22 5.43
N VAL A 208 13.98 -16.51 4.54
CA VAL A 208 14.41 -16.30 3.16
C VAL A 208 15.38 -15.13 3.04
N LEU A 209 15.10 -13.99 3.67
CA LEU A 209 15.96 -12.80 3.63
C LEU A 209 17.16 -12.90 4.58
N GLY A 210 17.04 -13.67 5.66
CA GLY A 210 18.07 -13.83 6.68
C GLY A 210 18.37 -12.55 7.46
N GLN A 211 19.44 -12.59 8.26
CA GLN A 211 19.85 -11.45 9.12
C GLN A 211 20.45 -10.26 8.35
N ARG A 212 20.84 -10.47 7.10
CA ARG A 212 21.53 -9.45 6.29
C ARG A 212 20.68 -8.19 6.06
N PHE A 213 19.36 -8.37 5.93
CA PHE A 213 18.41 -7.27 5.66
C PHE A 213 17.60 -6.84 6.89
N GLN A 214 17.94 -7.36 8.08
CA GLN A 214 17.29 -6.91 9.31
C GLN A 214 17.63 -5.44 9.57
N ILE A 215 16.62 -4.61 9.62
CA ILE A 215 16.70 -3.19 9.91
C ILE A 215 15.80 -2.92 11.12
N ASN A 216 16.19 -1.99 11.97
CA ASN A 216 15.38 -1.62 13.11
C ASN A 216 13.98 -1.16 12.66
N PRO A 217 12.89 -1.77 13.17
CA PRO A 217 11.53 -1.45 12.77
C PRO A 217 11.17 0.02 12.91
N LEU A 218 11.68 0.69 13.94
CA LEU A 218 11.43 2.12 14.16
C LEU A 218 12.00 2.96 13.01
N ILE A 219 13.20 2.62 12.53
CA ILE A 219 13.82 3.33 11.40
C ILE A 219 13.02 3.09 10.11
N VAL A 220 12.56 1.87 9.89
CA VAL A 220 11.69 1.57 8.74
C VAL A 220 10.44 2.42 8.76
N ILE A 221 9.77 2.52 9.92
CA ILE A 221 8.55 3.33 10.07
C ILE A 221 8.84 4.81 9.81
N LEU A 222 9.89 5.37 10.44
CA LEU A 222 10.27 6.76 10.22
C LEU A 222 10.58 7.03 8.74
N TRP A 223 11.29 6.11 8.08
CA TRP A 223 11.65 6.21 6.68
C TRP A 223 10.42 6.16 5.77
N LEU A 224 9.46 5.29 6.09
CA LEU A 224 8.17 5.22 5.42
C LEU A 224 7.40 6.55 5.53
N PHE A 225 7.37 7.18 6.70
CA PHE A 225 6.74 8.48 6.89
C PHE A 225 7.43 9.57 6.06
N VAL A 226 8.74 9.65 6.09
CA VAL A 226 9.52 10.66 5.33
C VAL A 226 9.28 10.49 3.83
N PHE A 227 9.45 9.27 3.30
CA PHE A 227 9.29 9.03 1.88
C PHE A 227 7.83 9.07 1.43
N GLY A 228 6.90 8.68 2.32
CA GLY A 228 5.47 8.84 2.09
C GLY A 228 5.05 10.30 1.99
N TRP A 229 5.61 11.15 2.84
CA TRP A 229 5.37 12.59 2.77
C TRP A 229 6.00 13.25 1.52
N LEU A 230 7.20 12.85 1.14
CA LEU A 230 7.91 13.43 0.00
C LEU A 230 7.37 12.97 -1.37
N LEU A 231 7.07 11.69 -1.54
CA LEU A 231 6.77 11.05 -2.82
C LEU A 231 5.45 10.27 -2.83
N GLY A 232 4.66 10.35 -1.74
CA GLY A 232 3.40 9.63 -1.62
C GLY A 232 3.58 8.10 -1.60
N VAL A 233 2.61 7.37 -2.14
CA VAL A 233 2.59 5.90 -2.14
C VAL A 233 3.82 5.29 -2.83
N VAL A 234 4.28 5.91 -3.91
CA VAL A 234 5.50 5.46 -4.63
C VAL A 234 6.72 5.57 -3.73
N GLY A 235 6.82 6.65 -2.94
CA GLY A 235 7.88 6.82 -1.96
C GLY A 235 7.87 5.76 -0.87
N MET A 236 6.71 5.36 -0.38
CA MET A 236 6.58 4.27 0.61
C MET A 236 7.09 2.94 0.06
N ILE A 237 6.75 2.60 -1.19
CA ILE A 237 7.24 1.37 -1.85
C ILE A 237 8.76 1.39 -2.01
N LEU A 238 9.33 2.54 -2.37
CA LEU A 238 10.78 2.71 -2.56
C LEU A 238 11.55 2.90 -1.25
N ALA A 239 10.87 3.20 -0.14
CA ALA A 239 11.50 3.52 1.13
C ALA A 239 12.45 2.40 1.60
N VAL A 240 12.01 1.14 1.58
CA VAL A 240 12.83 0.03 2.05
C VAL A 240 14.02 -0.27 1.12
N PRO A 241 13.89 -0.35 -0.22
CA PRO A 241 15.04 -0.46 -1.11
C PRO A 241 16.08 0.64 -0.93
N ILE A 242 15.65 1.88 -0.76
CA ILE A 242 16.55 3.02 -0.51
C ILE A 242 17.26 2.86 0.85
N LEU A 243 16.53 2.47 1.90
CA LEU A 243 17.08 2.25 3.22
C LEU A 243 18.13 1.12 3.23
N VAL A 244 17.85 0.01 2.52
CA VAL A 244 18.81 -1.08 2.29
C VAL A 244 20.06 -0.56 1.58
N SER A 245 19.89 0.27 0.55
CA SER A 245 21.01 0.89 -0.18
C SER A 245 21.87 1.76 0.74
N CYS A 246 21.23 2.57 1.60
CA CYS A 246 21.93 3.39 2.59
C CYS A 246 22.69 2.53 3.61
N LYS A 247 22.12 1.43 4.08
CA LYS A 247 22.78 0.47 4.99
C LYS A 247 24.03 -0.13 4.34
N ILE A 248 23.93 -0.57 3.08
CA ILE A 248 25.05 -1.15 2.34
C ILE A 248 26.16 -0.09 2.14
N ALA A 249 25.79 1.11 1.72
CA ALA A 249 26.76 2.20 1.52
C ALA A 249 27.48 2.55 2.83
N SER A 250 26.76 2.61 3.95
CA SER A 250 27.35 2.90 5.27
C SER A 250 28.33 1.83 5.76
N ALA A 251 28.11 0.58 5.36
CA ALA A 251 29.03 -0.52 5.70
C ALA A 251 30.40 -0.41 5.00
N HIS A 252 30.47 0.22 3.83
CA HIS A 252 31.69 0.32 3.03
C HIS A 252 32.46 1.64 3.27
N VAL A 253 31.84 2.63 3.93
CA VAL A 253 32.47 3.93 4.20
C VAL A 253 32.87 4.04 5.67
N PRO A 254 34.18 4.07 6.01
CA PRO A 254 34.64 4.08 7.41
C PRO A 254 34.04 5.22 8.26
N SER A 255 33.81 6.39 7.66
CA SER A 255 33.23 7.56 8.31
C SER A 255 31.76 7.38 8.70
N LEU A 256 31.04 6.42 8.09
CA LEU A 256 29.63 6.15 8.32
C LEU A 256 29.36 4.91 9.20
N ARG A 257 30.40 4.33 9.81
CA ARG A 257 30.27 3.15 10.69
C ARG A 257 29.33 3.38 11.88
N ASN A 258 29.24 4.62 12.36
CA ASN A 258 28.29 4.96 13.43
C ASN A 258 26.83 4.94 12.94
N CYS A 259 26.58 5.29 11.66
CA CYS A 259 25.26 5.19 11.07
C CYS A 259 24.85 3.71 10.86
N GLN A 260 25.80 2.82 10.60
CA GLN A 260 25.54 1.39 10.48
C GLN A 260 24.99 0.80 11.79
N LYS A 261 25.53 1.23 12.96
CA LYS A 261 25.04 0.79 14.28
C LYS A 261 23.65 1.30 14.60
N LEU A 262 23.23 2.44 14.03
CA LEU A 262 21.88 2.97 14.19
C LEU A 262 20.88 2.21 13.28
N LEU A 263 21.33 1.73 12.13
CA LEU A 263 20.50 1.03 11.15
C LEU A 263 20.35 -0.48 11.44
N SER A 264 21.16 -1.02 12.30
CA SER A 264 21.07 -2.42 12.77
C SER A 264 20.39 -2.46 14.14
#